data_59d5c0e10aae7325af896aebd204b5af
#
_entry.id   59d5c0e10aae7325af896aebd204b5af
#
_cell.length_a   1.000
_cell.length_b   1.000
_cell.length_c   1.000
_cell.angle_alpha   90.00
_cell.angle_beta   90.00
_cell.angle_gamma   90.00
#
_symmetry.space_group_name_H-M   'P 1'
#
loop_
_entity.id
_entity.type
_entity.pdbx_description
1 polymer ?
#
loop_
_entity_poly.entity_id
_entity_poly.type
_entity_poly.pdbx_seq_one_letter_code
_entity_poly.pdbx_strand_id
1 'polypeptide(L)'
;MKRLYWLIPAALLLTACDRKSGPDAFTPEMASFSNEFEFDPLRGPVKDFSQTLLDEHDVVVKKVSAQLSREGCFDLLTLEDVENKTGATLLLDANYYVDGRTHEKRLRLQGKCQLAEMPAAGVSWETDDNGFIISARGKETTATYRYDSDGYPLGKTTTAKEERFTVASTPSKDPRKKLDYTAISTFNDRTLGSVRQTCDYDDHDNPLSCELQVIDESVQPPLTRHYTIKNRIDYY
;
A
#
# COMPACT_ATOMS: atom_id res chain seq x y z
N MET A 1 52.43 14.50 56.27
CA MET A 1 51.00 14.37 55.93
C MET A 1 50.85 14.59 54.43
N LYS A 2 50.81 13.49 53.63
CA LYS A 2 50.66 13.56 52.16
C LYS A 2 49.21 13.32 51.81
N ARG A 3 48.55 14.32 51.24
CA ARG A 3 47.17 14.20 50.74
C ARG A 3 47.22 13.62 49.31
N LEU A 4 46.67 12.40 49.17
CA LEU A 4 46.51 11.69 47.91
C LEU A 4 45.17 12.13 47.26
N TYR A 5 45.25 12.85 46.12
CA TYR A 5 44.06 13.19 45.30
C TYR A 5 43.74 12.03 44.40
N TRP A 6 42.56 11.44 44.59
CA TRP A 6 41.96 10.45 43.70
C TRP A 6 41.32 11.19 42.55
N LEU A 7 41.88 11.04 41.35
CA LEU A 7 41.23 11.44 40.11
C LEU A 7 40.31 10.34 39.65
N ILE A 8 38.99 10.58 39.67
CA ILE A 8 37.98 9.69 39.11
C ILE A 8 37.88 10.05 37.61
N PRO A 9 38.12 9.10 36.66
CA PRO A 9 37.86 9.35 35.26
C PRO A 9 36.36 9.29 35.04
N ALA A 10 35.75 10.39 34.60
CA ALA A 10 34.39 10.44 34.10
C ALA A 10 34.30 9.66 32.76
N ALA A 11 33.80 8.45 32.84
CA ALA A 11 33.46 7.67 31.64
C ALA A 11 32.25 8.34 30.95
N LEU A 12 32.48 9.01 29.85
CA LEU A 12 31.44 9.49 28.92
C LEU A 12 30.80 8.25 28.29
N LEU A 13 29.64 7.87 28.78
CA LEU A 13 28.75 6.93 28.10
C LEU A 13 28.19 7.63 26.85
N LEU A 14 28.85 7.40 25.72
CA LEU A 14 28.26 7.66 24.41
C LEU A 14 27.10 6.68 24.24
N THR A 15 25.89 7.12 24.51
CA THR A 15 24.68 6.43 24.04
C THR A 15 24.70 6.52 22.52
N ALA A 16 25.21 5.47 21.87
CA ALA A 16 24.98 5.25 20.46
C ALA A 16 23.46 5.12 20.28
N CYS A 17 22.84 6.12 19.65
CA CYS A 17 21.51 5.95 19.10
C CYS A 17 21.59 4.79 18.11
N ASP A 18 20.99 3.65 18.47
CA ASP A 18 20.74 2.57 17.52
C ASP A 18 19.88 3.13 16.38
N ARG A 19 20.55 3.51 15.28
CA ARG A 19 19.84 3.64 14.02
C ARG A 19 19.34 2.23 13.69
N LYS A 20 18.03 2.04 13.66
CA LYS A 20 17.42 0.85 13.09
C LYS A 20 18.14 0.56 11.77
N SER A 21 18.83 -0.56 11.69
CA SER A 21 19.69 -0.91 10.55
C SER A 21 18.89 -1.45 9.33
N GLY A 22 17.59 -1.27 9.29
CA GLY A 22 16.69 -1.76 8.25
C GLY A 22 15.71 -0.69 7.78
N PRO A 23 15.03 -0.93 6.66
CA PRO A 23 13.99 -0.06 6.14
C PRO A 23 12.82 0.08 7.12
N ASP A 24 12.07 1.18 7.02
CA ASP A 24 10.85 1.33 7.78
C ASP A 24 9.80 0.28 7.35
N ALA A 25 8.99 -0.20 8.30
CA ALA A 25 7.85 -1.06 7.99
C ALA A 25 6.73 -0.24 7.31
N PHE A 26 5.89 -0.92 6.53
CA PHE A 26 4.67 -0.32 6.01
C PHE A 26 3.66 -0.13 7.14
N THR A 27 3.06 1.04 7.24
CA THR A 27 2.02 1.27 8.25
C THR A 27 0.75 0.50 7.90
N PRO A 28 -0.06 0.10 8.90
CA PRO A 28 -1.32 -0.60 8.64
C PRO A 28 -2.26 0.19 7.73
N GLU A 29 -2.31 1.52 7.88
CA GLU A 29 -3.13 2.40 7.04
C GLU A 29 -2.64 2.36 5.60
N MET A 30 -1.34 2.60 5.35
CA MET A 30 -0.78 2.58 4.00
C MET A 30 -0.97 1.21 3.34
N ALA A 31 -0.63 0.12 4.03
CA ALA A 31 -0.73 -1.23 3.49
C ALA A 31 -2.19 -1.64 3.21
N SER A 32 -3.12 -1.30 4.09
CA SER A 32 -4.54 -1.63 3.92
C SER A 32 -5.18 -0.83 2.79
N PHE A 33 -4.91 0.48 2.71
CA PHE A 33 -5.43 1.32 1.63
C PHE A 33 -4.82 0.93 0.27
N SER A 34 -3.51 0.67 0.21
CA SER A 34 -2.87 0.25 -1.04
C SER A 34 -3.46 -1.06 -1.56
N ASN A 35 -3.70 -2.03 -0.67
CA ASN A 35 -4.28 -3.33 -1.04
C ASN A 35 -5.77 -3.23 -1.44
N GLU A 36 -6.52 -2.30 -0.85
CA GLU A 36 -7.94 -2.11 -1.15
C GLU A 36 -8.17 -1.26 -2.40
N PHE A 37 -7.35 -0.22 -2.60
CA PHE A 37 -7.49 0.73 -3.71
C PHE A 37 -6.45 0.53 -4.83
N GLU A 38 -5.66 -0.54 -4.76
CA GLU A 38 -4.76 -1.01 -5.82
C GLU A 38 -3.72 0.02 -6.26
N PHE A 39 -2.86 0.41 -5.33
CA PHE A 39 -1.66 1.20 -5.57
C PHE A 39 -0.47 0.65 -4.78
N ASP A 40 0.76 1.03 -5.14
CA ASP A 40 1.95 0.57 -4.44
C ASP A 40 2.08 1.23 -3.06
N PRO A 41 2.24 0.44 -1.97
CA PRO A 41 2.41 1.00 -0.64
C PRO A 41 3.74 1.72 -0.50
N LEU A 42 3.78 2.80 0.28
CA LEU A 42 4.95 3.60 0.55
C LEU A 42 5.36 3.50 2.03
N ARG A 43 6.64 3.77 2.33
CA ARG A 43 7.24 3.68 3.65
C ARG A 43 7.61 5.05 4.21
N GLY A 44 7.83 5.08 5.52
CA GLY A 44 8.33 6.25 6.22
C GLY A 44 7.30 7.37 6.35
N PRO A 45 7.76 8.60 6.69
CA PRO A 45 6.88 9.72 7.00
C PRO A 45 6.40 10.44 5.74
N VAL A 46 5.68 9.72 4.87
CA VAL A 46 5.11 10.29 3.63
C VAL A 46 4.11 11.38 3.97
N LYS A 47 4.28 12.53 3.36
CA LYS A 47 3.38 13.70 3.49
C LYS A 47 2.38 13.76 2.35
N ASP A 48 2.86 13.68 1.12
CA ASP A 48 2.02 13.54 -0.06
C ASP A 48 2.70 12.71 -1.13
N PHE A 49 1.90 12.08 -2.00
CA PHE A 49 2.43 11.36 -3.14
C PHE A 49 1.50 11.39 -4.34
N SER A 50 2.07 11.10 -5.51
CA SER A 50 1.34 10.79 -6.73
C SER A 50 2.00 9.62 -7.43
N GLN A 51 1.22 8.56 -7.72
CA GLN A 51 1.62 7.42 -8.54
C GLN A 51 0.86 7.47 -9.86
N THR A 52 1.57 7.41 -10.97
CA THR A 52 1.01 7.46 -12.32
C THR A 52 1.41 6.23 -13.10
N LEU A 53 0.44 5.44 -13.55
CA LEU A 53 0.63 4.31 -14.44
C LEU A 53 0.51 4.80 -15.88
N LEU A 54 1.54 4.54 -16.68
CA LEU A 54 1.65 4.89 -18.09
C LEU A 54 1.71 3.61 -18.93
N ASP A 55 1.04 3.61 -20.07
CA ASP A 55 1.18 2.53 -21.06
C ASP A 55 2.49 2.64 -21.87
N GLU A 56 2.71 1.74 -22.82
CA GLU A 56 3.88 1.71 -23.71
C GLU A 56 4.02 2.93 -24.63
N HIS A 57 3.01 3.81 -24.69
CA HIS A 57 2.99 5.05 -25.47
C HIS A 57 3.08 6.30 -24.55
N ASP A 58 3.45 6.13 -23.29
CA ASP A 58 3.45 7.19 -22.26
C ASP A 58 2.07 7.85 -22.01
N VAL A 59 0.99 7.14 -22.34
CA VAL A 59 -0.37 7.60 -22.04
C VAL A 59 -0.76 7.20 -20.62
N VAL A 60 -1.29 8.14 -19.85
CA VAL A 60 -1.75 7.87 -18.48
C VAL A 60 -2.98 6.95 -18.51
N VAL A 61 -2.89 5.80 -17.87
CA VAL A 61 -3.97 4.82 -17.71
C VAL A 61 -4.63 4.91 -16.33
N LYS A 62 -3.80 5.10 -15.29
CA LYS A 62 -4.29 5.21 -13.90
C LYS A 62 -3.44 6.22 -13.15
N LYS A 63 -4.07 6.94 -12.22
CA LYS A 63 -3.36 7.85 -11.32
C LYS A 63 -3.95 7.75 -9.92
N VAL A 64 -3.07 7.71 -8.93
CA VAL A 64 -3.42 7.79 -7.51
C VAL A 64 -2.63 8.94 -6.91
N SER A 65 -3.27 9.79 -6.12
CA SER A 65 -2.59 10.82 -5.35
C SER A 65 -3.20 10.93 -3.96
N ALA A 66 -2.37 11.23 -2.97
CA ALA A 66 -2.82 11.37 -1.61
C ALA A 66 -2.04 12.45 -0.85
N GLN A 67 -2.70 13.00 0.17
CA GLN A 67 -2.08 13.78 1.24
C GLN A 67 -2.32 13.04 2.55
N LEU A 68 -1.28 12.93 3.37
CA LEU A 68 -1.33 12.23 4.63
C LEU A 68 -1.04 13.19 5.79
N SER A 69 -1.65 12.93 6.93
CA SER A 69 -1.28 13.59 8.18
C SER A 69 0.04 13.01 8.70
N ARG A 70 0.66 13.69 9.70
CA ARG A 70 1.87 13.18 10.37
C ARG A 70 1.65 11.84 11.07
N GLU A 71 0.42 11.54 11.42
CA GLU A 71 0.00 10.27 12.01
C GLU A 71 -0.17 9.15 10.97
N GLY A 72 -0.07 9.45 9.66
CA GLY A 72 -0.19 8.52 8.54
C GLY A 72 -1.64 8.25 8.10
N CYS A 73 -2.62 9.07 8.52
CA CYS A 73 -3.98 9.02 7.97
C CYS A 73 -4.01 9.71 6.60
N PHE A 74 -4.78 9.18 5.67
CA PHE A 74 -5.02 9.82 4.39
C PHE A 74 -6.02 10.98 4.57
N ASP A 75 -5.55 12.22 4.59
CA ASP A 75 -6.41 13.41 4.68
C ASP A 75 -7.18 13.61 3.36
N LEU A 76 -6.53 13.29 2.24
CA LEU A 76 -7.09 13.30 0.90
C LEU A 76 -6.57 12.09 0.12
N LEU A 77 -7.45 11.38 -0.58
CA LEU A 77 -7.09 10.33 -1.53
C LEU A 77 -7.89 10.52 -2.81
N THR A 78 -7.18 10.65 -3.93
CA THR A 78 -7.78 10.74 -5.27
C THR A 78 -7.35 9.55 -6.11
N LEU A 79 -8.33 8.88 -6.68
CA LEU A 79 -8.19 7.72 -7.54
C LEU A 79 -8.76 8.07 -8.91
N GLU A 80 -7.98 7.89 -9.97
CA GLU A 80 -8.39 8.14 -11.35
C GLU A 80 -8.04 6.93 -12.21
N ASP A 81 -9.03 6.32 -12.81
CA ASP A 81 -8.89 5.32 -13.85
C ASP A 81 -9.26 6.00 -15.18
N VAL A 82 -8.23 6.42 -15.90
CA VAL A 82 -8.39 7.21 -17.12
C VAL A 82 -8.91 6.35 -18.27
N GLU A 83 -8.48 5.08 -18.32
CA GLU A 83 -8.91 4.13 -19.35
C GLU A 83 -10.41 3.84 -19.23
N ASN A 84 -10.91 3.59 -18.02
CA ASN A 84 -12.33 3.32 -17.77
C ASN A 84 -13.17 4.59 -17.49
N LYS A 85 -12.53 5.77 -17.45
CA LYS A 85 -13.18 7.07 -17.15
C LYS A 85 -13.93 7.07 -15.82
N THR A 86 -13.34 6.42 -14.81
CA THR A 86 -13.86 6.36 -13.45
C THR A 86 -12.90 6.99 -12.46
N GLY A 87 -13.40 7.37 -11.30
CA GLY A 87 -12.55 7.91 -10.26
C GLY A 87 -13.32 8.27 -9.00
N ALA A 88 -12.58 8.54 -7.95
CA ALA A 88 -13.12 8.97 -6.67
C ALA A 88 -12.14 9.94 -6.00
N THR A 89 -12.68 10.94 -5.32
CA THR A 89 -11.93 11.77 -4.40
C THR A 89 -12.54 11.60 -3.01
N LEU A 90 -11.72 11.18 -2.06
CA LEU A 90 -12.09 10.91 -0.69
C LEU A 90 -11.40 11.93 0.23
N LEU A 91 -12.19 12.67 1.00
CA LEU A 91 -11.72 13.62 2.01
C LEU A 91 -12.01 13.06 3.40
N LEU A 92 -11.02 13.11 4.27
CA LEU A 92 -11.19 12.72 5.67
C LEU A 92 -12.03 13.79 6.39
N ASP A 93 -13.16 13.37 6.95
CA ASP A 93 -14.04 14.20 7.77
C ASP A 93 -14.42 13.42 9.04
N ALA A 94 -13.76 13.76 10.14
CA ALA A 94 -13.86 13.05 11.42
C ALA A 94 -13.60 11.53 11.26
N ASN A 95 -14.63 10.70 11.41
CA ASN A 95 -14.55 9.25 11.29
C ASN A 95 -15.17 8.71 9.98
N TYR A 96 -15.20 9.55 8.94
CA TYR A 96 -15.66 9.18 7.60
C TYR A 96 -14.71 9.69 6.52
N TYR A 97 -14.64 8.96 5.41
CA TYR A 97 -14.29 9.56 4.13
C TYR A 97 -15.56 10.00 3.43
N VAL A 98 -15.58 11.26 3.05
CA VAL A 98 -16.65 11.84 2.25
C VAL A 98 -16.20 12.01 0.80
N ASP A 99 -17.13 11.97 -0.13
CA ASP A 99 -16.89 12.30 -1.53
C ASP A 99 -16.43 13.77 -1.67
N GLY A 100 -15.32 14.02 -2.34
CA GLY A 100 -14.74 15.36 -2.44
C GLY A 100 -15.60 16.40 -3.14
N ARG A 101 -16.61 15.98 -3.90
CA ARG A 101 -17.52 16.86 -4.64
C ARG A 101 -18.90 17.00 -3.98
N THR A 102 -19.49 15.86 -3.58
CA THR A 102 -20.87 15.83 -3.04
C THR A 102 -20.93 15.88 -1.54
N HIS A 103 -19.79 15.65 -0.84
CA HIS A 103 -19.68 15.51 0.61
C HIS A 103 -20.53 14.37 1.21
N GLU A 104 -20.98 13.43 0.38
CA GLU A 104 -21.65 12.24 0.84
C GLU A 104 -20.65 11.30 1.55
N LYS A 105 -21.07 10.70 2.67
CA LYS A 105 -20.27 9.72 3.40
C LYS A 105 -20.11 8.46 2.57
N ARG A 106 -18.85 8.12 2.26
CA ARG A 106 -18.49 6.96 1.43
C ARG A 106 -17.99 5.79 2.28
N LEU A 107 -17.04 6.06 3.17
CA LEU A 107 -16.40 5.05 4.01
C LEU A 107 -16.50 5.47 5.48
N ARG A 108 -16.84 4.56 6.35
CA ARG A 108 -16.73 4.75 7.80
C ARG A 108 -15.38 4.25 8.28
N LEU A 109 -14.80 4.97 9.23
CA LEU A 109 -13.53 4.65 9.85
C LEU A 109 -13.71 4.21 11.29
N GLN A 110 -12.70 3.51 11.81
CA GLN A 110 -12.55 3.14 13.21
C GLN A 110 -11.12 3.38 13.69
N GLY A 111 -10.93 3.32 15.01
CA GLY A 111 -9.61 3.52 15.58
C GLY A 111 -9.04 4.88 15.19
N LYS A 112 -7.80 4.89 14.74
CA LYS A 112 -7.09 6.07 14.29
C LYS A 112 -7.64 6.59 12.94
N CYS A 113 -7.63 5.76 11.91
CA CYS A 113 -8.19 6.05 10.57
C CYS A 113 -8.30 4.76 9.73
N GLN A 114 -8.54 3.64 10.38
CA GLN A 114 -8.69 2.34 9.74
C GLN A 114 -10.06 2.22 9.07
N LEU A 115 -10.10 1.56 7.90
CA LEU A 115 -11.36 1.28 7.21
C LEU A 115 -12.25 0.37 8.08
N ALA A 116 -13.50 0.73 8.24
CA ALA A 116 -14.49 -0.07 8.98
C ALA A 116 -15.64 -0.53 8.10
N GLU A 117 -16.24 0.37 7.31
CA GLU A 117 -17.41 0.03 6.48
C GLU A 117 -17.46 0.90 5.21
N MET A 118 -18.06 0.32 4.17
CA MET A 118 -18.56 1.04 3.00
C MET A 118 -20.09 0.85 2.96
N PRO A 119 -20.87 1.72 3.61
CA PRO A 119 -22.31 1.51 3.80
C PRO A 119 -23.09 1.34 2.51
N ALA A 120 -22.76 2.11 1.46
CA ALA A 120 -23.42 2.05 0.17
C ALA A 120 -23.27 0.68 -0.54
N ALA A 121 -22.14 0.00 -0.32
CA ALA A 121 -21.86 -1.34 -0.86
C ALA A 121 -22.20 -2.46 0.13
N GLY A 122 -22.53 -2.13 1.39
CA GLY A 122 -22.76 -3.09 2.45
C GLY A 122 -21.50 -3.91 2.79
N VAL A 123 -20.32 -3.31 2.64
CA VAL A 123 -19.03 -3.92 2.96
C VAL A 123 -18.58 -3.50 4.34
N SER A 124 -18.06 -4.43 5.12
CA SER A 124 -17.38 -4.18 6.41
C SER A 124 -16.00 -4.82 6.40
N TRP A 125 -15.03 -4.15 7.03
CA TRP A 125 -13.66 -4.65 7.21
C TRP A 125 -13.38 -5.01 8.67
N GLU A 126 -12.59 -6.05 8.87
CA GLU A 126 -12.06 -6.46 10.16
C GLU A 126 -10.54 -6.26 10.14
N THR A 127 -9.99 -5.73 11.23
CA THR A 127 -8.55 -5.56 11.42
C THR A 127 -8.01 -6.52 12.47
N ASP A 128 -6.72 -6.84 12.38
CA ASP A 128 -5.99 -7.51 13.46
C ASP A 128 -5.62 -6.53 14.59
N ASP A 129 -4.94 -7.04 15.61
CA ASP A 129 -4.48 -6.25 16.77
C ASP A 129 -3.44 -5.18 16.39
N ASN A 130 -2.79 -5.31 15.22
CA ASN A 130 -1.83 -4.34 14.70
C ASN A 130 -2.49 -3.30 13.77
N GLY A 131 -3.78 -3.44 13.48
CA GLY A 131 -4.55 -2.51 12.65
C GLY A 131 -4.57 -2.83 11.15
N PHE A 132 -3.96 -3.94 10.70
CA PHE A 132 -4.04 -4.38 9.31
C PHE A 132 -5.40 -4.99 9.02
N ILE A 133 -6.00 -4.66 7.87
CA ILE A 133 -7.23 -5.30 7.41
C ILE A 133 -6.93 -6.76 7.08
N ILE A 134 -7.59 -7.69 7.76
CA ILE A 134 -7.43 -9.14 7.52
C ILE A 134 -8.62 -9.75 6.77
N SER A 135 -9.78 -9.13 6.86
CA SER A 135 -10.96 -9.59 6.13
C SER A 135 -11.89 -8.44 5.72
N ALA A 136 -12.66 -8.69 4.67
CA ALA A 136 -13.80 -7.86 4.30
C ALA A 136 -15.03 -8.75 4.05
N ARG A 137 -16.22 -8.27 4.42
CA ARG A 137 -17.49 -8.95 4.21
C ARG A 137 -18.46 -8.03 3.51
N GLY A 138 -18.91 -8.43 2.34
CA GLY A 138 -20.02 -7.86 1.63
C GLY A 138 -21.28 -8.74 1.74
N LYS A 139 -22.33 -8.38 1.01
CA LYS A 139 -23.61 -9.10 1.03
C LYS A 139 -23.48 -10.56 0.56
N GLU A 140 -22.71 -10.81 -0.51
CA GLU A 140 -22.50 -12.13 -1.11
C GLU A 140 -21.01 -12.44 -1.33
N THR A 141 -20.14 -11.59 -0.81
CA THR A 141 -18.70 -11.68 -1.02
C THR A 141 -17.95 -11.62 0.29
N THR A 142 -16.85 -12.36 0.37
CA THR A 142 -15.86 -12.22 1.44
C THR A 142 -14.48 -12.04 0.81
N ALA A 143 -13.62 -11.26 1.46
CA ALA A 143 -12.22 -11.18 1.08
C ALA A 143 -11.33 -11.42 2.30
N THR A 144 -10.16 -12.01 2.07
CA THR A 144 -9.11 -12.18 3.07
C THR A 144 -7.82 -11.57 2.55
N TYR A 145 -7.07 -10.90 3.42
CA TYR A 145 -5.85 -10.16 3.10
C TYR A 145 -4.67 -10.78 3.82
N ARG A 146 -3.50 -10.70 3.23
CA ARG A 146 -2.27 -11.21 3.81
C ARG A 146 -1.17 -10.18 3.72
N TYR A 147 -0.32 -10.15 4.74
CA TYR A 147 0.84 -9.25 4.85
C TYR A 147 2.06 -10.06 5.29
N ASP A 148 3.25 -9.58 5.00
CA ASP A 148 4.47 -10.10 5.59
C ASP A 148 4.77 -9.42 6.93
N SER A 149 5.91 -9.78 7.54
CA SER A 149 6.35 -9.22 8.83
C SER A 149 6.62 -7.72 8.81
N ASP A 150 6.86 -7.14 7.63
CA ASP A 150 7.13 -5.71 7.44
C ASP A 150 5.86 -4.95 7.06
N GLY A 151 4.70 -5.61 7.02
CA GLY A 151 3.42 -5.06 6.62
C GLY A 151 3.24 -4.94 5.10
N TYR A 152 4.12 -5.56 4.28
CA TYR A 152 3.94 -5.57 2.82
C TYR A 152 2.74 -6.43 2.41
N PRO A 153 1.83 -5.94 1.53
CA PRO A 153 0.69 -6.71 1.07
C PRO A 153 1.11 -7.91 0.22
N LEU A 154 0.80 -9.13 0.71
CA LEU A 154 1.04 -10.38 -0.02
C LEU A 154 -0.14 -10.80 -0.92
N GLY A 155 -1.17 -9.98 -0.98
CA GLY A 155 -2.33 -10.17 -1.84
C GLY A 155 -3.63 -10.44 -1.11
N LYS A 156 -4.66 -10.71 -1.92
CA LYS A 156 -6.06 -10.81 -1.51
C LYS A 156 -6.72 -12.02 -2.15
N THR A 157 -7.58 -12.71 -1.40
CA THR A 157 -8.48 -13.72 -1.94
C THR A 157 -9.93 -13.26 -1.75
N THR A 158 -10.68 -13.12 -2.82
CA THR A 158 -12.11 -12.80 -2.80
C THR A 158 -12.92 -14.03 -3.18
N THR A 159 -13.94 -14.33 -2.38
CA THR A 159 -14.87 -15.44 -2.61
C THR A 159 -16.30 -14.90 -2.74
N ALA A 160 -16.99 -15.29 -3.80
CA ALA A 160 -18.40 -15.00 -4.04
C ALA A 160 -19.11 -16.30 -4.41
N LYS A 161 -19.97 -16.82 -3.52
CA LYS A 161 -20.58 -18.16 -3.66
C LYS A 161 -19.50 -19.24 -3.82
N GLU A 162 -19.44 -19.90 -4.99
CA GLU A 162 -18.46 -20.95 -5.32
C GLU A 162 -17.26 -20.40 -6.12
N GLU A 163 -17.30 -19.11 -6.47
CA GLU A 163 -16.23 -18.45 -7.23
C GLU A 163 -15.17 -17.89 -6.31
N ARG A 164 -13.90 -18.15 -6.64
CA ARG A 164 -12.74 -17.67 -5.89
C ARG A 164 -11.75 -16.99 -6.82
N PHE A 165 -11.52 -15.69 -6.57
CA PHE A 165 -10.48 -14.91 -7.22
C PHE A 165 -9.35 -14.63 -6.23
N THR A 166 -8.11 -14.94 -6.61
CA THR A 166 -6.93 -14.71 -5.76
C THR A 166 -5.88 -13.92 -6.52
N VAL A 167 -5.32 -12.90 -5.88
CA VAL A 167 -4.07 -12.26 -6.27
C VAL A 167 -3.04 -12.61 -5.19
N ALA A 168 -1.92 -13.19 -5.58
CA ALA A 168 -0.83 -13.54 -4.69
C ALA A 168 0.46 -12.87 -5.16
N SER A 169 1.03 -12.01 -4.30
CA SER A 169 2.29 -11.30 -4.54
C SER A 169 3.45 -11.99 -3.82
N THR A 170 4.60 -12.01 -4.47
CA THR A 170 5.87 -12.47 -3.92
C THR A 170 6.87 -11.33 -4.06
N PRO A 171 7.14 -10.57 -2.98
CA PRO A 171 8.09 -9.47 -3.01
C PRO A 171 9.54 -9.96 -3.12
N SER A 172 10.44 -9.05 -3.46
CA SER A 172 11.87 -9.29 -3.42
C SER A 172 12.32 -9.75 -2.02
N LYS A 173 13.37 -10.58 -1.99
CA LYS A 173 14.04 -10.98 -0.75
C LYS A 173 14.87 -9.84 -0.13
N ASP A 174 15.25 -8.84 -0.92
CA ASP A 174 15.88 -7.63 -0.42
C ASP A 174 14.83 -6.78 0.30
N PRO A 175 14.96 -6.55 1.61
CA PRO A 175 13.97 -5.80 2.38
C PRO A 175 13.81 -4.35 1.93
N ARG A 176 14.81 -3.79 1.25
CA ARG A 176 14.78 -2.41 0.71
C ARG A 176 14.06 -2.32 -0.63
N LYS A 177 13.86 -3.45 -1.34
CA LYS A 177 13.31 -3.53 -2.68
C LYS A 177 12.04 -4.36 -2.74
N LYS A 178 11.16 -4.23 -1.74
CA LYS A 178 9.93 -5.03 -1.64
C LYS A 178 9.00 -4.87 -2.84
N LEU A 179 9.07 -3.73 -3.53
CA LEU A 179 8.27 -3.46 -4.72
C LEU A 179 8.88 -4.00 -6.02
N ASP A 180 10.05 -4.66 -5.97
CA ASP A 180 10.47 -5.61 -6.98
C ASP A 180 9.75 -6.93 -6.69
N TYR A 181 8.62 -7.18 -7.33
CA TYR A 181 7.78 -8.33 -7.03
C TYR A 181 7.31 -9.07 -8.27
N THR A 182 6.83 -10.29 -8.05
CA THR A 182 5.98 -11.00 -8.99
C THR A 182 4.62 -11.25 -8.35
N ALA A 183 3.55 -11.21 -9.14
CA ALA A 183 2.22 -11.58 -8.67
C ALA A 183 1.53 -12.48 -9.67
N ILE A 184 0.62 -13.33 -9.16
CA ILE A 184 -0.19 -14.24 -9.98
C ILE A 184 -1.65 -14.01 -9.59
N SER A 185 -2.50 -13.87 -10.60
CA SER A 185 -3.96 -13.86 -10.44
C SER A 185 -4.56 -15.19 -10.88
N THR A 186 -5.47 -15.72 -10.07
CA THR A 186 -6.19 -16.97 -10.36
C THR A 186 -7.68 -16.82 -10.16
N PHE A 187 -8.46 -17.55 -10.95
CA PHE A 187 -9.91 -17.73 -10.78
C PHE A 187 -10.22 -19.21 -10.69
N ASN A 188 -10.78 -19.65 -9.58
CA ASN A 188 -11.05 -21.07 -9.28
C ASN A 188 -9.83 -21.96 -9.58
N ASP A 189 -8.64 -21.54 -9.05
CA ASP A 189 -7.33 -22.16 -9.22
C ASP A 189 -6.78 -22.17 -10.67
N ARG A 190 -7.47 -21.61 -11.64
CA ARG A 190 -6.97 -21.40 -12.98
C ARG A 190 -6.21 -20.06 -13.03
N THR A 191 -4.99 -20.06 -13.51
CA THR A 191 -4.22 -18.82 -13.74
C THR A 191 -4.90 -17.96 -14.80
N LEU A 192 -5.12 -16.70 -14.45
CA LEU A 192 -5.61 -15.66 -15.38
C LEU A 192 -4.47 -14.80 -15.92
N GLY A 193 -3.40 -14.65 -15.16
CA GLY A 193 -2.27 -13.87 -15.60
C GLY A 193 -1.23 -13.69 -14.49
N SER A 194 -0.14 -13.06 -14.88
CA SER A 194 0.97 -12.77 -14.00
C SER A 194 1.50 -11.36 -14.21
N VAL A 195 2.16 -10.85 -13.17
CA VAL A 195 2.75 -9.52 -13.14
C VAL A 195 4.19 -9.63 -12.66
N ARG A 196 5.08 -8.83 -13.25
CA ARG A 196 6.43 -8.62 -12.76
C ARG A 196 6.72 -7.12 -12.71
N GLN A 197 7.20 -6.65 -11.56
CA GLN A 197 7.61 -5.27 -11.33
C GLN A 197 9.07 -5.20 -10.92
N THR A 198 9.78 -4.17 -11.38
CA THR A 198 11.15 -3.84 -10.99
C THR A 198 11.28 -2.33 -10.91
N CYS A 199 11.88 -1.79 -9.84
CA CYS A 199 11.87 -0.37 -9.55
C CYS A 199 13.25 0.23 -9.29
N ASP A 200 13.36 1.54 -9.52
CA ASP A 200 14.38 2.41 -8.96
C ASP A 200 13.86 3.04 -7.68
N TYR A 201 14.71 3.19 -6.67
CA TYR A 201 14.31 3.57 -5.31
C TYR A 201 14.98 4.86 -4.87
N ASP A 202 14.29 5.60 -3.98
CA ASP A 202 14.84 6.74 -3.27
C ASP A 202 15.57 6.32 -1.96
N ASP A 203 16.05 7.31 -1.21
CA ASP A 203 16.76 7.09 0.05
C ASP A 203 15.87 6.59 1.20
N HIS A 204 14.54 6.59 1.02
CA HIS A 204 13.55 6.02 1.95
C HIS A 204 13.11 4.61 1.55
N ASP A 205 13.78 3.99 0.58
CA ASP A 205 13.42 2.68 0.00
C ASP A 205 12.00 2.67 -0.62
N ASN A 206 11.55 3.83 -1.13
CA ASN A 206 10.31 3.97 -1.90
C ASN A 206 10.59 4.05 -3.40
N PRO A 207 9.71 3.52 -4.26
CA PRO A 207 9.95 3.51 -5.70
C PRO A 207 9.81 4.91 -6.29
N LEU A 208 10.77 5.32 -7.12
CA LEU A 208 10.70 6.52 -7.95
C LEU A 208 10.08 6.22 -9.31
N SER A 209 10.50 5.11 -9.92
CA SER A 209 10.00 4.62 -11.19
C SER A 209 10.04 3.10 -11.21
N CYS A 210 9.02 2.47 -11.79
CA CYS A 210 8.98 1.02 -11.95
C CYS A 210 8.61 0.64 -13.38
N GLU A 211 9.25 -0.43 -13.88
CA GLU A 211 8.84 -1.16 -15.06
C GLU A 211 7.89 -2.28 -14.63
N LEU A 212 6.70 -2.32 -15.23
CA LEU A 212 5.66 -3.29 -14.95
C LEU A 212 5.32 -4.09 -16.19
N GLN A 213 5.52 -5.40 -16.14
CA GLN A 213 5.08 -6.34 -17.19
C GLN A 213 3.85 -7.10 -16.70
N VAL A 214 2.80 -7.09 -17.49
CA VAL A 214 1.55 -7.82 -17.23
C VAL A 214 1.34 -8.83 -18.34
N ILE A 215 1.13 -10.10 -17.98
CA ILE A 215 0.82 -11.18 -18.91
C ILE A 215 -0.62 -11.63 -18.64
N ASP A 216 -1.50 -11.44 -19.62
CA ASP A 216 -2.88 -11.94 -19.58
C ASP A 216 -2.91 -13.32 -20.24
N GLU A 217 -3.12 -14.36 -19.42
CA GLU A 217 -3.19 -15.76 -19.83
C GLU A 217 -4.65 -16.22 -20.06
N SER A 218 -5.63 -15.34 -19.83
CA SER A 218 -7.04 -15.63 -20.07
C SER A 218 -7.39 -15.67 -21.57
N VAL A 219 -6.53 -15.08 -22.42
CA VAL A 219 -6.65 -15.04 -23.87
C VAL A 219 -5.64 -15.96 -24.57
N GLN A 220 -5.88 -16.33 -25.81
CA GLN A 220 -5.01 -17.19 -26.62
C GLN A 220 -4.66 -16.52 -27.96
N PRO A 221 -3.37 -16.30 -28.29
CA PRO A 221 -2.20 -16.48 -27.41
C PRO A 221 -2.20 -15.51 -26.25
N PRO A 222 -1.42 -15.77 -25.18
CA PRO A 222 -1.29 -14.83 -24.05
C PRO A 222 -0.85 -13.45 -24.50
N LEU A 223 -1.46 -12.42 -23.92
CA LEU A 223 -1.16 -11.02 -24.25
C LEU A 223 -0.21 -10.43 -23.21
N THR A 224 0.93 -9.92 -23.66
CA THR A 224 1.86 -9.20 -22.80
C THR A 224 1.71 -7.70 -23.01
N ARG A 225 1.63 -6.95 -21.90
CA ARG A 225 1.60 -5.49 -21.88
C ARG A 225 2.72 -4.97 -20.97
N HIS A 226 3.28 -3.83 -21.35
CA HIS A 226 4.30 -3.13 -20.58
C HIS A 226 3.75 -1.77 -20.11
N TYR A 227 4.05 -1.46 -18.87
CA TYR A 227 3.67 -0.20 -18.24
C TYR A 227 4.86 0.38 -17.49
N THR A 228 4.83 1.68 -17.28
CA THR A 228 5.76 2.38 -16.40
C THR A 228 4.96 3.03 -15.27
N ILE A 229 5.39 2.83 -14.02
CA ILE A 229 4.86 3.58 -12.88
C ILE A 229 5.85 4.69 -12.57
N LYS A 230 5.37 5.94 -12.46
CA LYS A 230 6.15 7.09 -12.01
C LYS A 230 5.59 7.61 -10.71
N ASN A 231 6.46 7.78 -9.73
CA ASN A 231 6.12 8.28 -8.41
C ASN A 231 6.73 9.66 -8.17
N ARG A 232 5.95 10.50 -7.50
CA ARG A 232 6.42 11.70 -6.85
C ARG A 232 6.03 11.58 -5.38
N ILE A 233 6.99 11.75 -4.46
CA ILE A 233 6.78 11.54 -3.04
C ILE A 233 7.42 12.71 -2.31
N ASP A 234 6.68 13.35 -1.42
CA ASP A 234 7.17 14.36 -0.50
C ASP A 234 7.03 13.83 0.94
N TYR A 235 8.02 14.12 1.79
CA TYR A 235 8.12 13.64 3.17
C TYR A 235 7.99 14.79 4.17
N TYR A 236 7.64 14.46 5.41
CA TYR A 236 7.57 15.40 6.52
C TYR A 236 8.95 15.83 7.04
#